data_e9d95031ff7ecb21c923320d2a170f5e
#
_entry.id   e9d95031ff7ecb21c923320d2a170f5e
#
_cell.length_a   1.000
_cell.length_b   1.000
_cell.length_c   1.000
_cell.angle_alpha   90.00
_cell.angle_beta   90.00
_cell.angle_gamma   90.00
#
_symmetry.space_group_name_H-M   'P 1'
#
loop_
_entity.id
_entity.type
_entity.pdbx_description
1 polymer ?
#
loop_
_entity_poly.entity_id
_entity_poly.type
_entity_poly.pdbx_seq_one_letter_code
_entity_poly.pdbx_strand_id
1 'polypeptide(L)'
;MLRIDQIRLLPGDSEALLPGKCARILRLPAEDIVSCAVLRRAIDAREGLTLVYTAAVEVKREDTVLRRCRDKRVSRYAPEAYALPAAVTAPEIPPIVVGAGPAGLFAALVLARCGARPIVLERGRPVEQRQEDVERFWSGGALDTESNVQFGEGGAGAFSDGKLNTGTRDVRHRFIMETLVRCGAPESILADARPHVGTDMLHIALRSLRRELTEAGADIRFGARLENLRTKDGAVCGVTVRQDGAVYDLPARQVVLALGHSARDTFEMLYRAGLAMEQKPFAMGVRIEHRQADVDAAQYRALAGHPALPPSTYKLSCHLPNGRSAFSFCVCPGGQVVAAASETGRTVTNGMSEYARSGENINGALLVNVTAEDFPSPHPLAGIALQRQVEEAAFALGGGDYRAPCQRVEDFLRGAPSAGAGRVTPSYRPGVVYTDMARCLPPFIAETLRLALPVLGKKLKGYDDPDALLTGVETRSSSPVRLVRDNRYEANIRGIYPCGEGAGYAGGILSAAADGMRCAEKLLEVCK
;
A
#
# COMPACT_ATOMS: atom_id res chain seq x y z
N MET A 1 12.45 28.19 -12.24
CA MET A 1 11.19 28.48 -11.50
C MET A 1 11.49 28.77 -10.03
N LEU A 2 10.61 29.47 -9.36
CA LEU A 2 10.67 29.70 -7.91
C LEU A 2 9.66 28.82 -7.19
N ARG A 3 10.03 28.25 -6.07
CA ARG A 3 9.13 27.57 -5.14
C ARG A 3 8.74 28.52 -4.03
N ILE A 4 7.44 28.59 -3.76
CA ILE A 4 6.87 29.40 -2.67
C ILE A 4 6.11 28.47 -1.75
N ASP A 5 6.55 28.38 -0.50
CA ASP A 5 5.90 27.58 0.53
C ASP A 5 4.93 28.43 1.38
N GLN A 6 4.03 27.76 2.12
CA GLN A 6 3.14 28.37 3.11
C GLN A 6 2.22 29.47 2.57
N ILE A 7 1.73 29.32 1.34
CA ILE A 7 0.71 30.22 0.78
C ILE A 7 -0.64 29.81 1.36
N ARG A 8 -1.33 30.73 2.04
CA ARG A 8 -2.58 30.45 2.74
C ARG A 8 -3.79 30.96 1.98
N LEU A 9 -4.81 30.11 1.83
CA LEU A 9 -6.15 30.42 1.34
C LEU A 9 -7.18 30.08 2.40
N LEU A 10 -8.31 30.80 2.44
CA LEU A 10 -9.45 30.45 3.28
C LEU A 10 -10.26 29.33 2.59
N PRO A 11 -11.04 28.55 3.33
CA PRO A 11 -12.00 27.62 2.75
C PRO A 11 -12.98 28.39 1.85
N GLY A 12 -13.20 27.89 0.64
CA GLY A 12 -14.02 28.57 -0.37
C GLY A 12 -13.28 29.56 -1.27
N ASP A 13 -12.05 29.96 -0.94
CA ASP A 13 -11.22 30.72 -1.85
C ASP A 13 -10.85 29.87 -3.08
N SER A 14 -10.95 30.45 -4.27
CA SER A 14 -10.50 29.81 -5.50
C SER A 14 -8.97 29.75 -5.58
N GLU A 15 -8.41 28.64 -6.08
CA GLU A 15 -6.97 28.51 -6.40
C GLU A 15 -6.51 29.57 -7.44
N ALA A 16 -7.44 30.17 -8.21
CA ALA A 16 -7.16 31.29 -9.09
C ALA A 16 -6.56 32.53 -8.37
N LEU A 17 -6.67 32.60 -7.04
CA LEU A 17 -6.04 33.64 -6.22
C LEU A 17 -4.54 33.40 -5.96
N LEU A 18 -4.03 32.18 -6.22
CA LEU A 18 -2.63 31.83 -5.93
C LEU A 18 -1.62 32.71 -6.68
N PRO A 19 -1.75 32.97 -8.00
CA PRO A 19 -0.81 33.83 -8.71
C PRO A 19 -0.70 35.24 -8.07
N GLY A 20 -1.83 35.84 -7.70
CA GLY A 20 -1.84 37.17 -7.06
C GLY A 20 -1.21 37.15 -5.66
N LYS A 21 -1.38 36.07 -4.88
CA LYS A 21 -0.71 35.89 -3.58
C LYS A 21 0.79 35.66 -3.76
N CYS A 22 1.20 34.91 -4.76
CA CYS A 22 2.61 34.72 -5.13
C CYS A 22 3.26 36.03 -5.53
N ALA A 23 2.60 36.82 -6.37
CA ALA A 23 3.08 38.15 -6.78
C ALA A 23 3.34 39.07 -5.59
N ARG A 24 2.42 39.12 -4.61
CA ARG A 24 2.60 39.90 -3.36
C ARG A 24 3.80 39.41 -2.53
N ILE A 25 4.00 38.08 -2.39
CA ILE A 25 5.14 37.51 -1.66
C ILE A 25 6.45 37.89 -2.36
N LEU A 26 6.47 37.84 -3.68
CA LEU A 26 7.63 38.19 -4.51
C LEU A 26 7.83 39.69 -4.68
N ARG A 27 6.84 40.51 -4.28
CA ARG A 27 6.79 41.97 -4.48
C ARG A 27 6.89 42.34 -5.95
N LEU A 28 6.09 41.63 -6.79
CA LEU A 28 6.01 41.83 -8.24
C LEU A 28 4.59 42.26 -8.64
N PRO A 29 4.44 42.93 -9.78
CA PRO A 29 3.16 43.05 -10.47
C PRO A 29 2.60 41.67 -10.85
N ALA A 30 1.28 41.51 -10.85
CA ALA A 30 0.65 40.24 -11.17
C ALA A 30 0.98 39.73 -12.58
N GLU A 31 1.15 40.64 -13.54
CA GLU A 31 1.52 40.38 -14.93
C GLU A 31 2.96 39.87 -15.12
N ASP A 32 3.79 39.92 -14.10
CA ASP A 32 5.12 39.32 -14.12
C ASP A 32 5.13 37.84 -13.72
N ILE A 33 4.00 37.31 -13.24
CA ILE A 33 3.79 35.88 -13.04
C ILE A 33 3.43 35.24 -14.37
N VAL A 34 4.34 34.44 -14.91
CA VAL A 34 4.15 33.75 -16.20
C VAL A 34 3.31 32.50 -16.02
N SER A 35 3.62 31.71 -14.97
CA SER A 35 2.87 30.50 -14.62
C SER A 35 2.91 30.25 -13.12
N CYS A 36 1.88 29.56 -12.59
CA CYS A 36 1.78 29.17 -11.19
C CYS A 36 1.16 27.77 -11.10
N ALA A 37 1.96 26.79 -10.72
CA ALA A 37 1.54 25.40 -10.58
C ALA A 37 1.53 24.99 -9.10
N VAL A 38 0.48 24.31 -8.64
CA VAL A 38 0.39 23.78 -7.29
C VAL A 38 1.29 22.56 -7.16
N LEU A 39 2.27 22.60 -6.28
CA LEU A 39 3.14 21.48 -5.95
C LEU A 39 2.61 20.66 -4.77
N ARG A 40 1.94 21.34 -3.84
CA ARG A 40 1.39 20.70 -2.64
C ARG A 40 0.20 21.49 -2.10
N ARG A 41 -0.83 20.76 -1.71
CA ARG A 41 -2.00 21.29 -1.00
C ARG A 41 -2.17 20.54 0.32
N ALA A 42 -2.28 21.25 1.42
CA ALA A 42 -2.49 20.69 2.75
C ALA A 42 -3.59 21.45 3.49
N ILE A 43 -4.23 20.81 4.45
CA ILE A 43 -5.23 21.41 5.32
C ILE A 43 -4.60 21.64 6.68
N ASP A 44 -4.73 22.85 7.22
CA ASP A 44 -4.39 23.19 8.60
C ASP A 44 -5.68 23.58 9.34
N ALA A 45 -6.07 22.73 10.29
CA ALA A 45 -7.27 22.92 11.10
C ALA A 45 -6.97 23.13 12.60
N ARG A 46 -5.72 23.46 12.96
CA ARG A 46 -5.30 23.58 14.37
C ARG A 46 -5.85 24.81 15.06
N GLU A 47 -5.81 25.96 14.39
CA GLU A 47 -6.24 27.27 14.90
C GLU A 47 -7.31 27.93 14.01
N GLY A 48 -8.15 27.13 13.40
CA GLY A 48 -9.08 27.53 12.35
C GLY A 48 -8.75 26.83 11.05
N LEU A 49 -9.71 26.82 10.11
CA LEU A 49 -9.55 26.13 8.83
C LEU A 49 -8.80 26.99 7.83
N THR A 50 -7.66 26.51 7.36
CA THR A 50 -6.83 27.16 6.33
C THR A 50 -6.31 26.13 5.35
N LEU A 51 -6.35 26.44 4.07
CA LEU A 51 -5.69 25.69 3.01
C LEU A 51 -4.28 26.23 2.83
N VAL A 52 -3.28 25.35 2.92
CA VAL A 52 -1.86 25.70 2.82
C VAL A 52 -1.28 25.13 1.55
N TYR A 53 -0.77 25.99 0.70
CA TYR A 53 -0.21 25.63 -0.60
C TYR A 53 1.30 25.79 -0.65
N THR A 54 1.94 24.97 -1.45
CA THR A 54 3.26 25.19 -2.02
C THR A 54 3.10 25.29 -3.53
N ALA A 55 3.63 26.34 -4.15
CA ALA A 55 3.52 26.56 -5.58
C ALA A 55 4.90 26.65 -6.25
N ALA A 56 5.00 26.16 -7.49
CA ALA A 56 6.07 26.49 -8.42
C ALA A 56 5.61 27.65 -9.30
N VAL A 57 6.41 28.70 -9.34
CA VAL A 57 6.07 29.94 -10.02
C VAL A 57 7.15 30.28 -11.02
N GLU A 58 6.77 30.53 -12.26
CA GLU A 58 7.63 31.08 -13.28
C GLU A 58 7.42 32.58 -13.32
N VAL A 59 8.50 33.34 -13.29
CA VAL A 59 8.46 34.82 -13.31
C VAL A 59 9.45 35.39 -14.31
N LYS A 60 9.13 36.56 -14.80
CA LYS A 60 10.09 37.31 -15.59
C LYS A 60 11.30 37.68 -14.73
N ARG A 61 12.52 37.51 -15.26
CA ARG A 61 13.80 37.86 -14.59
C ARG A 61 14.01 37.15 -13.25
N GLU A 62 13.80 35.83 -13.21
CA GLU A 62 13.85 34.98 -12.02
C GLU A 62 15.06 35.24 -11.10
N ASP A 63 16.29 35.30 -11.65
CA ASP A 63 17.51 35.52 -10.87
C ASP A 63 17.53 36.89 -10.16
N THR A 64 16.96 37.92 -10.79
CA THR A 64 16.85 39.23 -10.18
C THR A 64 15.84 39.23 -9.03
N VAL A 65 14.70 38.54 -9.23
CA VAL A 65 13.66 38.39 -8.22
C VAL A 65 14.22 37.63 -7.02
N LEU A 66 14.88 36.50 -7.24
CA LEU A 66 15.44 35.66 -6.18
C LEU A 66 16.50 36.41 -5.36
N ARG A 67 17.39 37.19 -6.00
CA ARG A 67 18.39 37.98 -5.29
C ARG A 67 17.80 39.08 -4.40
N ARG A 68 16.67 39.65 -4.80
CA ARG A 68 15.96 40.72 -4.05
C ARG A 68 15.02 40.19 -2.99
N CYS A 69 14.52 38.97 -3.17
CA CYS A 69 13.55 38.36 -2.25
C CYS A 69 14.25 37.94 -0.96
N ARG A 70 13.80 38.50 0.19
CA ARG A 70 14.27 38.16 1.53
C ARG A 70 13.34 37.19 2.25
N ASP A 71 12.24 36.78 1.60
CA ASP A 71 11.25 35.90 2.22
C ASP A 71 11.77 34.45 2.24
N LYS A 72 11.87 33.88 3.43
CA LYS A 72 12.39 32.52 3.66
C LYS A 72 11.50 31.43 3.03
N ARG A 73 10.27 31.76 2.66
CA ARG A 73 9.36 30.84 1.97
C ARG A 73 9.70 30.66 0.48
N VAL A 74 10.56 31.52 -0.06
CA VAL A 74 10.93 31.53 -1.49
C VAL A 74 12.28 30.87 -1.67
N SER A 75 12.34 29.91 -2.58
CA SER A 75 13.58 29.24 -2.96
C SER A 75 13.61 28.95 -4.46
N ARG A 76 14.79 28.65 -5.00
CA ARG A 76 14.89 28.15 -6.38
C ARG A 76 14.25 26.76 -6.48
N TYR A 77 13.53 26.53 -7.55
CA TYR A 77 12.90 25.25 -7.86
C TYR A 77 13.32 24.76 -9.25
N ALA A 78 13.89 23.58 -9.29
CA ALA A 78 14.12 22.81 -10.49
C ALA A 78 13.40 21.47 -10.33
N PRO A 79 12.36 21.18 -11.11
CA PRO A 79 11.71 19.89 -11.04
C PRO A 79 12.69 18.80 -11.48
N GLU A 80 12.87 17.81 -10.63
CA GLU A 80 13.57 16.59 -11.01
C GLU A 80 12.59 15.71 -11.80
N ALA A 81 12.90 15.43 -13.06
CA ALA A 81 12.12 14.53 -13.90
C ALA A 81 12.80 13.16 -13.96
N TYR A 82 12.01 12.11 -13.83
CA TYR A 82 12.47 10.76 -14.12
C TYR A 82 12.70 10.59 -15.62
N ALA A 83 13.90 10.14 -16.00
CA ALA A 83 14.23 9.77 -17.37
C ALA A 83 14.26 8.23 -17.48
N LEU A 84 13.55 7.70 -18.47
CA LEU A 84 13.64 6.28 -18.81
C LEU A 84 15.07 5.92 -19.23
N PRO A 85 15.55 4.71 -18.94
CA PRO A 85 16.78 4.19 -19.51
C PRO A 85 16.77 4.23 -21.04
N ALA A 86 17.96 4.14 -21.64
CA ALA A 86 18.06 4.03 -23.08
C ALA A 86 17.32 2.78 -23.60
N ALA A 87 16.70 2.91 -24.75
CA ALA A 87 16.04 1.78 -25.42
C ALA A 87 17.07 0.68 -25.73
N VAL A 88 16.62 -0.57 -25.65
CA VAL A 88 17.39 -1.77 -25.99
C VAL A 88 16.77 -2.45 -27.20
N THR A 89 17.56 -3.23 -27.92
CA THR A 89 17.03 -4.16 -28.92
C THR A 89 16.25 -5.24 -28.19
N ALA A 90 15.05 -5.60 -28.68
CA ALA A 90 14.25 -6.65 -28.07
C ALA A 90 15.07 -7.95 -27.94
N PRO A 91 15.26 -8.47 -26.71
CA PRO A 91 16.06 -9.66 -26.50
C PRO A 91 15.35 -10.88 -27.11
N GLU A 92 16.11 -11.86 -27.60
CA GLU A 92 15.58 -13.13 -28.11
C GLU A 92 14.75 -13.88 -27.06
N ILE A 93 15.20 -13.84 -25.80
CA ILE A 93 14.47 -14.38 -24.66
C ILE A 93 13.98 -13.20 -23.83
N PRO A 94 12.65 -12.90 -23.84
CA PRO A 94 12.08 -11.79 -23.08
C PRO A 94 12.31 -11.93 -21.57
N PRO A 95 12.52 -10.83 -20.84
CA PRO A 95 12.54 -10.87 -19.39
C PRO A 95 11.14 -11.23 -18.84
N ILE A 96 11.13 -12.01 -17.78
CA ILE A 96 9.89 -12.41 -17.11
C ILE A 96 9.70 -11.57 -15.85
N VAL A 97 8.48 -11.07 -15.65
CA VAL A 97 8.04 -10.38 -14.42
C VAL A 97 6.98 -11.24 -13.75
N VAL A 98 7.23 -11.70 -12.53
CA VAL A 98 6.31 -12.53 -11.77
C VAL A 98 5.56 -11.68 -10.76
N GLY A 99 4.25 -11.53 -10.97
CA GLY A 99 3.32 -10.72 -10.19
C GLY A 99 2.97 -9.40 -10.86
N ALA A 100 1.67 -9.11 -10.96
CA ALA A 100 1.10 -7.87 -11.51
C ALA A 100 0.63 -6.89 -10.41
N GLY A 101 1.31 -6.88 -9.26
CA GLY A 101 1.19 -5.83 -8.25
C GLY A 101 1.94 -4.56 -8.66
N PRO A 102 1.95 -3.50 -7.81
CA PRO A 102 2.60 -2.23 -8.16
C PRO A 102 4.07 -2.38 -8.60
N ALA A 103 4.84 -3.23 -7.92
CA ALA A 103 6.24 -3.47 -8.29
C ALA A 103 6.38 -4.10 -9.67
N GLY A 104 5.59 -5.13 -9.96
CA GLY A 104 5.66 -5.83 -11.25
C GLY A 104 5.13 -5.00 -12.41
N LEU A 105 4.01 -4.30 -12.23
CA LEU A 105 3.42 -3.45 -13.28
C LEU A 105 4.37 -2.31 -13.67
N PHE A 106 5.00 -1.63 -12.70
CA PHE A 106 5.93 -0.54 -13.02
C PHE A 106 7.31 -1.04 -13.48
N ALA A 107 7.76 -2.24 -13.06
CA ALA A 107 8.91 -2.90 -13.66
C ALA A 107 8.63 -3.23 -15.14
N ALA A 108 7.49 -3.85 -15.42
CA ALA A 108 7.06 -4.17 -16.78
C ALA A 108 6.91 -2.92 -17.66
N LEU A 109 6.40 -1.80 -17.09
CA LEU A 109 6.26 -0.54 -17.81
C LEU A 109 7.62 0.02 -18.26
N VAL A 110 8.62 0.01 -17.38
CA VAL A 110 9.99 0.46 -17.74
C VAL A 110 10.57 -0.46 -18.81
N LEU A 111 10.48 -1.78 -18.63
CA LEU A 111 11.00 -2.75 -19.60
C LEU A 111 10.33 -2.61 -20.97
N ALA A 112 9.00 -2.52 -21.01
CA ALA A 112 8.23 -2.40 -22.26
C ALA A 112 8.55 -1.09 -23.00
N ARG A 113 8.55 0.04 -22.30
CA ARG A 113 8.88 1.35 -22.89
C ARG A 113 10.33 1.46 -23.37
N CYS A 114 11.24 0.66 -22.81
CA CYS A 114 12.62 0.53 -23.29
C CYS A 114 12.80 -0.54 -24.38
N GLY A 115 11.73 -1.20 -24.85
CA GLY A 115 11.77 -2.16 -25.97
C GLY A 115 12.04 -3.62 -25.59
N ALA A 116 12.13 -3.96 -24.30
CA ALA A 116 12.50 -5.31 -23.85
C ALA A 116 11.36 -6.35 -23.95
N ARG A 117 10.11 -5.94 -24.21
CA ARG A 117 8.92 -6.80 -24.41
C ARG A 117 8.72 -7.86 -23.32
N PRO A 118 8.55 -7.47 -22.03
CA PRO A 118 8.49 -8.43 -20.94
C PRO A 118 7.26 -9.33 -21.00
N ILE A 119 7.40 -10.56 -20.46
CA ILE A 119 6.27 -11.44 -20.16
C ILE A 119 5.92 -11.23 -18.67
N VAL A 120 4.68 -10.84 -18.38
CA VAL A 120 4.18 -10.67 -17.02
C VAL A 120 3.32 -11.88 -16.66
N LEU A 121 3.67 -12.59 -15.61
CA LEU A 121 2.92 -13.73 -15.08
C LEU A 121 2.18 -13.30 -13.82
N GLU A 122 0.85 -13.30 -13.85
CA GLU A 122 0.00 -13.05 -12.70
C GLU A 122 -0.86 -14.28 -12.39
N ARG A 123 -0.77 -14.76 -11.14
CA ARG A 123 -1.49 -15.96 -10.73
C ARG A 123 -3.01 -15.77 -10.70
N GLY A 124 -3.45 -14.56 -10.34
CA GLY A 124 -4.87 -14.22 -10.27
C GLY A 124 -5.41 -13.68 -11.59
N ARG A 125 -6.61 -13.14 -11.51
CA ARG A 125 -7.37 -12.68 -12.68
C ARG A 125 -7.18 -11.19 -12.96
N PRO A 126 -7.59 -10.71 -14.17
CA PRO A 126 -7.73 -9.29 -14.44
C PRO A 126 -8.66 -8.62 -13.42
N VAL A 127 -8.47 -7.33 -13.16
CA VAL A 127 -9.13 -6.62 -12.05
C VAL A 127 -10.66 -6.70 -12.10
N GLU A 128 -11.28 -6.75 -13.28
CA GLU A 128 -12.74 -6.88 -13.44
C GLU A 128 -13.26 -8.23 -12.92
N GLN A 129 -12.64 -9.33 -13.36
CA GLN A 129 -13.01 -10.68 -12.92
C GLN A 129 -12.64 -10.93 -11.46
N ARG A 130 -11.49 -10.39 -11.04
CA ARG A 130 -11.04 -10.44 -9.66
C ARG A 130 -12.03 -9.74 -8.72
N GLN A 131 -12.63 -8.62 -9.15
CA GLN A 131 -13.66 -7.94 -8.39
C GLN A 131 -14.88 -8.85 -8.16
N GLU A 132 -15.32 -9.58 -9.19
CA GLU A 132 -16.41 -10.55 -9.08
C GLU A 132 -16.07 -11.69 -8.10
N ASP A 133 -14.84 -12.21 -8.15
CA ASP A 133 -14.37 -13.26 -7.23
C ASP A 133 -14.39 -12.80 -5.78
N VAL A 134 -13.90 -11.57 -5.52
CA VAL A 134 -13.87 -10.96 -4.19
C VAL A 134 -15.29 -10.70 -3.68
N GLU A 135 -16.17 -10.12 -4.50
CA GLU A 135 -17.57 -9.87 -4.14
C GLU A 135 -18.32 -11.16 -3.82
N ARG A 136 -18.11 -12.23 -4.61
CA ARG A 136 -18.67 -13.54 -4.34
C ARG A 136 -18.19 -14.08 -2.99
N PHE A 137 -16.89 -14.00 -2.69
CA PHE A 137 -16.35 -14.43 -1.42
C PHE A 137 -16.92 -13.62 -0.24
N TRP A 138 -16.98 -12.30 -0.36
CA TRP A 138 -17.53 -11.43 0.68
C TRP A 138 -19.04 -11.60 0.90
N SER A 139 -19.74 -12.16 -0.06
CA SER A 139 -21.17 -12.52 0.03
C SER A 139 -21.41 -13.94 0.56
N GLY A 140 -20.39 -14.59 1.14
CA GLY A 140 -20.48 -15.94 1.72
C GLY A 140 -20.19 -17.07 0.73
N GLY A 141 -19.71 -16.78 -0.48
CA GLY A 141 -19.25 -17.78 -1.44
C GLY A 141 -17.87 -18.35 -1.11
N ALA A 142 -17.42 -19.31 -1.89
CA ALA A 142 -16.12 -19.96 -1.70
C ALA A 142 -14.97 -18.99 -1.98
N LEU A 143 -13.89 -19.10 -1.19
CA LEU A 143 -12.63 -18.42 -1.44
C LEU A 143 -11.95 -19.02 -2.69
N ASP A 144 -11.61 -18.17 -3.66
CA ASP A 144 -10.68 -18.52 -4.72
C ASP A 144 -9.24 -18.23 -4.22
N THR A 145 -8.43 -19.28 -4.05
CA THR A 145 -7.06 -19.16 -3.55
C THR A 145 -6.09 -18.55 -4.55
N GLU A 146 -6.47 -18.45 -5.82
CA GLU A 146 -5.65 -17.85 -6.87
C GLU A 146 -6.12 -16.42 -7.24
N SER A 147 -7.41 -16.07 -6.99
CA SER A 147 -7.98 -14.75 -7.30
C SER A 147 -8.78 -14.20 -6.11
N ASN A 148 -8.20 -13.24 -5.38
CA ASN A 148 -8.74 -12.75 -4.11
C ASN A 148 -8.17 -11.35 -3.78
N VAL A 149 -8.33 -10.85 -2.55
CA VAL A 149 -7.80 -9.54 -2.12
C VAL A 149 -6.26 -9.45 -2.18
N GLN A 150 -5.55 -10.58 -2.16
CA GLN A 150 -4.08 -10.61 -2.19
C GLN A 150 -3.52 -10.83 -3.61
N PHE A 151 -4.19 -11.64 -4.42
CA PHE A 151 -3.74 -12.09 -5.74
C PHE A 151 -4.64 -11.59 -6.86
N GLY A 152 -4.04 -11.27 -7.99
CA GLY A 152 -4.64 -10.70 -9.17
C GLY A 152 -4.08 -9.32 -9.52
N GLU A 153 -4.51 -8.80 -10.66
CA GLU A 153 -4.05 -7.52 -11.19
C GLU A 153 -4.12 -6.38 -10.16
N GLY A 154 -3.03 -5.65 -10.02
CA GLY A 154 -2.85 -4.58 -9.04
C GLY A 154 -2.42 -5.04 -7.65
N GLY A 155 -2.34 -6.38 -7.39
CA GLY A 155 -1.95 -6.94 -6.10
C GLY A 155 -2.89 -6.53 -4.96
N ALA A 156 -2.47 -6.65 -3.70
CA ALA A 156 -3.27 -6.28 -2.53
C ALA A 156 -3.65 -4.77 -2.51
N GLY A 157 -2.87 -3.93 -3.18
CA GLY A 157 -3.15 -2.48 -3.30
C GLY A 157 -4.47 -2.15 -3.98
N ALA A 158 -4.97 -3.01 -4.89
CA ALA A 158 -6.21 -2.79 -5.62
C ALA A 158 -7.47 -2.81 -4.71
N PHE A 159 -7.40 -3.47 -3.55
CA PHE A 159 -8.46 -3.51 -2.54
C PHE A 159 -8.02 -2.83 -1.24
N SER A 160 -7.57 -1.58 -1.35
CA SER A 160 -7.11 -0.75 -0.24
C SER A 160 -7.62 0.69 -0.38
N ASP A 161 -7.31 1.56 0.56
CA ASP A 161 -7.56 3.01 0.43
C ASP A 161 -6.70 3.67 -0.68
N GLY A 162 -5.73 2.94 -1.24
CA GLY A 162 -4.90 3.47 -2.31
C GLY A 162 -3.99 4.62 -1.89
N LYS A 163 -3.49 4.62 -0.65
CA LYS A 163 -2.56 5.66 -0.16
C LYS A 163 -1.25 5.65 -0.94
N LEU A 164 -0.84 6.83 -1.37
CA LEU A 164 0.42 7.07 -2.07
C LEU A 164 1.46 7.78 -1.20
N ASN A 165 1.29 7.74 0.13
CA ASN A 165 2.25 8.31 1.06
C ASN A 165 3.46 7.39 1.21
N THR A 166 4.66 7.96 1.18
CA THR A 166 5.91 7.26 1.45
C THR A 166 6.84 8.13 2.29
N GLY A 167 7.69 7.48 3.08
CA GLY A 167 8.76 8.16 3.84
C GLY A 167 10.05 8.38 3.03
N THR A 168 10.12 7.90 1.81
CA THR A 168 11.30 8.03 0.94
C THR A 168 11.14 9.15 -0.08
N ARG A 169 12.28 9.71 -0.54
CA ARG A 169 12.32 10.63 -1.68
C ARG A 169 12.92 9.89 -2.87
N ASP A 170 12.21 9.89 -3.99
CA ASP A 170 12.64 9.25 -5.24
C ASP A 170 11.99 9.96 -6.41
N VAL A 171 12.76 10.26 -7.44
CA VAL A 171 12.26 10.91 -8.68
C VAL A 171 11.18 10.08 -9.37
N ARG A 172 11.19 8.75 -9.18
CA ARG A 172 10.20 7.83 -9.74
C ARG A 172 8.80 8.03 -9.15
N HIS A 173 8.69 8.54 -7.92
CA HIS A 173 7.39 8.76 -7.28
C HIS A 173 6.50 9.70 -8.10
N ARG A 174 7.07 10.78 -8.62
CA ARG A 174 6.33 11.71 -9.48
C ARG A 174 5.88 11.04 -10.78
N PHE A 175 6.77 10.31 -11.43
CA PHE A 175 6.47 9.55 -12.65
C PHE A 175 5.34 8.51 -12.42
N ILE A 176 5.38 7.79 -11.29
CA ILE A 176 4.34 6.81 -10.92
C ILE A 176 2.98 7.52 -10.76
N MET A 177 2.93 8.62 -10.02
CA MET A 177 1.69 9.38 -9.80
C MET A 177 1.15 9.95 -11.12
N GLU A 178 1.99 10.53 -11.97
CA GLU A 178 1.61 11.04 -13.30
C GLU A 178 1.11 9.92 -14.22
N THR A 179 1.72 8.73 -14.13
CA THR A 179 1.24 7.54 -14.86
C THR A 179 -0.14 7.13 -14.38
N LEU A 180 -0.37 7.07 -13.06
CA LEU A 180 -1.68 6.75 -12.51
C LEU A 180 -2.75 7.77 -12.92
N VAL A 181 -2.44 9.07 -12.90
CA VAL A 181 -3.36 10.13 -13.35
C VAL A 181 -3.68 9.97 -14.84
N ARG A 182 -2.68 9.76 -15.69
CA ARG A 182 -2.90 9.49 -17.11
C ARG A 182 -3.77 8.26 -17.35
N CYS A 183 -3.69 7.28 -16.45
CA CYS A 183 -4.51 6.08 -16.48
C CYS A 183 -5.91 6.27 -15.84
N GLY A 184 -6.25 7.45 -15.33
CA GLY A 184 -7.58 7.76 -14.81
C GLY A 184 -7.67 7.91 -13.29
N ALA A 185 -6.56 7.88 -12.56
CA ALA A 185 -6.56 8.26 -11.14
C ALA A 185 -6.83 9.77 -10.97
N PRO A 186 -7.36 10.22 -9.82
CA PRO A 186 -7.65 11.62 -9.57
C PRO A 186 -6.41 12.51 -9.68
N GLU A 187 -6.51 13.64 -10.39
CA GLU A 187 -5.41 14.61 -10.51
C GLU A 187 -4.93 15.17 -9.18
N SER A 188 -5.80 15.18 -8.17
CA SER A 188 -5.49 15.66 -6.83
C SER A 188 -4.29 14.94 -6.19
N ILE A 189 -4.00 13.69 -6.57
CA ILE A 189 -2.86 12.94 -6.04
C ILE A 189 -1.51 13.59 -6.35
N LEU A 190 -1.44 14.43 -7.37
CA LEU A 190 -0.22 15.16 -7.76
C LEU A 190 0.13 16.31 -6.81
N ALA A 191 -0.88 16.82 -6.10
CA ALA A 191 -0.76 18.01 -5.25
C ALA A 191 -1.12 17.75 -3.77
N ASP A 192 -1.97 16.79 -3.47
CA ASP A 192 -2.41 16.56 -2.11
C ASP A 192 -1.27 16.11 -1.19
N ALA A 193 -1.21 16.69 0.00
CA ALA A 193 -0.21 16.34 1.02
C ALA A 193 -0.36 14.90 1.55
N ARG A 194 -1.55 14.33 1.41
CA ARG A 194 -1.90 12.94 1.75
C ARG A 194 -2.67 12.31 0.60
N PRO A 195 -1.99 12.03 -0.54
CA PRO A 195 -2.65 11.53 -1.72
C PRO A 195 -3.20 10.12 -1.52
N HIS A 196 -4.40 9.87 -2.02
CA HIS A 196 -5.04 8.56 -2.08
C HIS A 196 -5.85 8.43 -3.37
N VAL A 197 -6.02 7.21 -3.82
CA VAL A 197 -6.73 6.93 -5.08
C VAL A 197 -8.12 6.33 -4.81
N GLY A 198 -8.27 5.50 -3.78
CA GLY A 198 -9.47 4.70 -3.53
C GLY A 198 -9.52 3.43 -4.38
N THR A 199 -10.18 2.40 -3.87
CA THR A 199 -10.31 1.10 -4.56
C THR A 199 -10.98 1.24 -5.93
N ASP A 200 -12.06 1.99 -6.02
CA ASP A 200 -12.86 2.26 -7.22
C ASP A 200 -12.03 2.88 -8.35
N MET A 201 -11.30 3.94 -8.05
CA MET A 201 -10.45 4.64 -9.03
C MET A 201 -9.19 3.85 -9.39
N LEU A 202 -8.65 3.04 -8.45
CA LEU A 202 -7.54 2.14 -8.76
C LEU A 202 -7.92 1.08 -9.81
N HIS A 203 -9.14 0.54 -9.76
CA HIS A 203 -9.61 -0.42 -10.76
C HIS A 203 -9.66 0.20 -12.17
N ILE A 204 -10.06 1.47 -12.29
CA ILE A 204 -10.04 2.21 -13.56
C ILE A 204 -8.60 2.40 -14.04
N ALA A 205 -7.72 2.85 -13.15
CA ALA A 205 -6.31 3.10 -13.49
C ALA A 205 -5.58 1.82 -13.91
N LEU A 206 -5.84 0.69 -13.26
CA LEU A 206 -5.23 -0.61 -13.58
C LEU A 206 -5.61 -1.09 -14.99
N ARG A 207 -6.89 -1.01 -15.37
CA ARG A 207 -7.33 -1.37 -16.72
C ARG A 207 -6.65 -0.54 -17.81
N SER A 208 -6.52 0.76 -17.57
CA SER A 208 -5.82 1.66 -18.50
C SER A 208 -4.32 1.38 -18.56
N LEU A 209 -3.69 1.11 -17.40
CA LEU A 209 -2.27 0.76 -17.34
C LEU A 209 -1.96 -0.57 -18.06
N ARG A 210 -2.82 -1.57 -17.90
CA ARG A 210 -2.73 -2.85 -18.63
C ARG A 210 -2.74 -2.62 -20.14
N ARG A 211 -3.67 -1.79 -20.64
CA ARG A 211 -3.74 -1.45 -22.06
C ARG A 211 -2.46 -0.78 -22.53
N GLU A 212 -1.94 0.21 -21.79
CA GLU A 212 -0.68 0.88 -22.09
C GLU A 212 0.51 -0.09 -22.14
N LEU A 213 0.57 -1.03 -21.20
CA LEU A 213 1.60 -2.08 -21.16
C LEU A 213 1.54 -2.98 -22.40
N THR A 214 0.34 -3.43 -22.77
CA THR A 214 0.13 -4.29 -23.94
C THR A 214 0.50 -3.55 -25.24
N GLU A 215 0.08 -2.30 -25.38
CA GLU A 215 0.43 -1.44 -26.53
C GLU A 215 1.95 -1.18 -26.61
N ALA A 216 2.64 -1.13 -25.47
CA ALA A 216 4.10 -1.03 -25.41
C ALA A 216 4.82 -2.37 -25.65
N GLY A 217 4.10 -3.48 -25.91
CA GLY A 217 4.62 -4.79 -26.28
C GLY A 217 4.87 -5.75 -25.12
N ALA A 218 4.29 -5.52 -23.94
CA ALA A 218 4.28 -6.51 -22.86
C ALA A 218 3.24 -7.61 -23.12
N ASP A 219 3.61 -8.87 -22.83
CA ASP A 219 2.70 -10.04 -22.84
C ASP A 219 2.25 -10.30 -21.39
N ILE A 220 0.99 -9.97 -21.07
CA ILE A 220 0.45 -10.12 -19.71
C ILE A 220 -0.42 -11.37 -19.66
N ARG A 221 -0.02 -12.35 -18.85
CA ARG A 221 -0.69 -13.64 -18.68
C ARG A 221 -1.31 -13.72 -17.29
N PHE A 222 -2.63 -13.77 -17.25
CA PHE A 222 -3.41 -14.00 -16.04
C PHE A 222 -3.70 -15.49 -15.83
N GLY A 223 -4.03 -15.89 -14.58
CA GLY A 223 -4.17 -17.30 -14.22
C GLY A 223 -2.85 -18.07 -14.35
N ALA A 224 -1.73 -17.35 -14.47
CA ALA A 224 -0.41 -17.88 -14.74
C ALA A 224 0.47 -17.84 -13.50
N ARG A 225 0.54 -18.97 -12.76
CA ARG A 225 1.31 -19.10 -11.53
C ARG A 225 2.71 -19.64 -11.81
N LEU A 226 3.72 -19.01 -11.21
CA LEU A 226 5.08 -19.54 -11.16
C LEU A 226 5.10 -20.81 -10.29
N GLU A 227 5.38 -21.97 -10.88
CA GLU A 227 5.48 -23.27 -10.19
C GLU A 227 6.89 -23.62 -9.79
N ASN A 228 7.88 -23.28 -10.63
CA ASN A 228 9.27 -23.60 -10.33
C ASN A 228 10.25 -22.66 -11.05
N LEU A 229 11.46 -22.52 -10.47
CA LEU A 229 12.62 -21.93 -11.13
C LEU A 229 13.51 -23.05 -11.69
N ARG A 230 13.89 -22.90 -12.96
CA ARG A 230 14.87 -23.78 -13.59
C ARG A 230 16.21 -23.07 -13.58
N THR A 231 17.19 -23.70 -12.98
CA THR A 231 18.55 -23.15 -12.84
C THR A 231 19.59 -24.09 -13.43
N LYS A 232 20.64 -23.51 -14.01
CA LYS A 232 21.82 -24.22 -14.51
C LYS A 232 23.04 -23.36 -14.23
N ASP A 233 24.09 -23.97 -13.69
CA ASP A 233 25.39 -23.31 -13.39
C ASP A 233 25.23 -22.03 -12.54
N GLY A 234 24.31 -22.04 -11.56
CA GLY A 234 24.05 -20.92 -10.66
C GLY A 234 23.27 -19.75 -11.30
N ALA A 235 22.70 -19.94 -12.48
CA ALA A 235 21.88 -18.94 -13.17
C ALA A 235 20.49 -19.49 -13.50
N VAL A 236 19.49 -18.60 -13.61
CA VAL A 236 18.17 -18.97 -14.13
C VAL A 236 18.28 -19.30 -15.64
N CYS A 237 17.67 -20.41 -16.06
CA CYS A 237 17.59 -20.81 -17.47
C CYS A 237 16.14 -20.99 -17.95
N GLY A 238 15.16 -20.87 -17.04
CA GLY A 238 13.75 -20.95 -17.36
C GLY A 238 12.89 -20.90 -16.10
N VAL A 239 11.58 -20.83 -16.33
CA VAL A 239 10.55 -20.96 -15.29
C VAL A 239 9.51 -21.96 -15.74
N THR A 240 8.93 -22.71 -14.79
CA THR A 240 7.78 -23.56 -15.03
C THR A 240 6.53 -22.79 -14.58
N VAL A 241 5.53 -22.74 -15.43
CA VAL A 241 4.29 -21.98 -15.24
C VAL A 241 3.11 -22.94 -15.26
N ARG A 242 2.18 -22.76 -14.33
CA ARG A 242 0.84 -23.36 -14.38
C ARG A 242 -0.17 -22.32 -14.82
N GLN A 243 -0.91 -22.61 -15.87
CA GLN A 243 -1.98 -21.75 -16.41
C GLN A 243 -3.12 -22.62 -16.94
N ASP A 244 -4.35 -22.33 -16.53
CA ASP A 244 -5.56 -23.05 -16.98
C ASP A 244 -5.46 -24.59 -16.88
N GLY A 245 -4.82 -25.08 -15.80
CA GLY A 245 -4.58 -26.50 -15.56
C GLY A 245 -3.38 -27.09 -16.31
N ALA A 246 -2.86 -26.43 -17.34
CA ALA A 246 -1.66 -26.83 -18.05
C ALA A 246 -0.38 -26.39 -17.32
N VAL A 247 0.67 -27.19 -17.44
CA VAL A 247 2.01 -26.85 -16.95
C VAL A 247 2.96 -26.81 -18.12
N TYR A 248 3.70 -25.71 -18.27
CA TYR A 248 4.64 -25.52 -19.35
C TYR A 248 5.88 -24.75 -18.89
N ASP A 249 6.97 -24.90 -19.65
CA ASP A 249 8.22 -24.21 -19.40
C ASP A 249 8.37 -22.99 -20.31
N LEU A 250 8.87 -21.91 -19.74
CA LEU A 250 9.33 -20.73 -20.48
C LEU A 250 10.85 -20.58 -20.30
N PRO A 251 11.60 -20.40 -21.39
CA PRO A 251 13.01 -20.03 -21.28
C PRO A 251 13.12 -18.63 -20.62
N ALA A 252 14.09 -18.47 -19.73
CA ALA A 252 14.32 -17.20 -19.07
C ALA A 252 15.81 -17.02 -18.77
N ARG A 253 16.33 -15.83 -19.00
CA ARG A 253 17.65 -15.39 -18.53
C ARG A 253 17.56 -14.36 -17.43
N GLN A 254 16.39 -13.72 -17.29
CA GLN A 254 16.13 -12.64 -16.36
C GLN A 254 14.70 -12.73 -15.85
N VAL A 255 14.53 -12.77 -14.53
CA VAL A 255 13.24 -12.90 -13.85
C VAL A 255 13.15 -11.87 -12.72
N VAL A 256 12.19 -10.97 -12.82
CA VAL A 256 11.83 -10.04 -11.74
C VAL A 256 10.80 -10.73 -10.85
N LEU A 257 11.09 -10.90 -9.55
CA LEU A 257 10.19 -11.49 -8.57
C LEU A 257 9.46 -10.40 -7.80
N ALA A 258 8.24 -10.06 -8.24
CA ALA A 258 7.37 -9.04 -7.64
C ALA A 258 6.15 -9.66 -6.94
N LEU A 259 6.38 -10.71 -6.15
CA LEU A 259 5.40 -11.70 -5.67
C LEU A 259 4.35 -11.15 -4.68
N GLY A 260 4.60 -9.99 -4.03
CA GLY A 260 3.87 -9.62 -2.82
C GLY A 260 4.19 -10.55 -1.63
N HIS A 261 3.72 -10.21 -0.44
CA HIS A 261 4.06 -10.97 0.77
C HIS A 261 3.16 -12.19 1.02
N SER A 262 2.08 -12.37 0.26
CA SER A 262 1.09 -13.45 0.48
C SER A 262 1.34 -14.71 -0.35
N ALA A 263 2.25 -14.70 -1.31
CA ALA A 263 2.57 -15.86 -2.17
C ALA A 263 3.46 -16.89 -1.43
N ARG A 264 2.95 -17.41 -0.33
CA ARG A 264 3.70 -18.24 0.62
C ARG A 264 4.16 -19.57 0.04
N ASP A 265 3.36 -20.19 -0.81
CA ASP A 265 3.70 -21.36 -1.62
C ASP A 265 4.90 -21.09 -2.54
N THR A 266 4.93 -19.91 -3.15
CA THR A 266 6.05 -19.48 -3.99
C THR A 266 7.32 -19.22 -3.17
N PHE A 267 7.21 -18.63 -1.96
CA PHE A 267 8.37 -18.50 -1.05
C PHE A 267 8.95 -19.86 -0.67
N GLU A 268 8.10 -20.86 -0.39
CA GLU A 268 8.53 -22.21 -0.07
C GLU A 268 9.23 -22.88 -1.27
N MET A 269 8.72 -22.68 -2.48
CA MET A 269 9.34 -23.16 -3.72
C MET A 269 10.69 -22.50 -3.95
N LEU A 270 10.78 -21.19 -3.82
CA LEU A 270 12.03 -20.42 -3.99
C LEU A 270 13.10 -20.82 -2.96
N TYR A 271 12.69 -21.05 -1.71
CA TYR A 271 13.59 -21.54 -0.67
C TYR A 271 14.17 -22.92 -1.03
N ARG A 272 13.31 -23.84 -1.49
CA ARG A 272 13.76 -25.18 -1.97
C ARG A 272 14.66 -25.10 -3.21
N ALA A 273 14.47 -24.09 -4.05
CA ALA A 273 15.35 -23.80 -5.20
C ALA A 273 16.70 -23.17 -4.79
N GLY A 274 16.93 -22.91 -3.50
CA GLY A 274 18.18 -22.36 -2.98
C GLY A 274 18.29 -20.83 -3.06
N LEU A 275 17.17 -20.10 -3.22
CA LEU A 275 17.18 -18.65 -3.16
C LEU A 275 17.47 -18.18 -1.72
N ALA A 276 18.45 -17.31 -1.53
CA ALA A 276 18.82 -16.81 -0.21
C ALA A 276 17.72 -15.96 0.41
N MET A 277 17.35 -16.30 1.64
CA MET A 277 16.27 -15.64 2.38
C MET A 277 16.68 -15.40 3.82
N GLU A 278 16.15 -14.34 4.41
CA GLU A 278 16.34 -13.96 5.81
C GLU A 278 15.00 -13.71 6.49
N GLN A 279 14.95 -13.97 7.79
CA GLN A 279 13.85 -13.51 8.63
C GLN A 279 13.81 -11.99 8.64
N LYS A 280 12.60 -11.43 8.59
CA LYS A 280 12.39 -9.99 8.66
C LYS A 280 11.36 -9.67 9.74
N PRO A 281 11.65 -8.75 10.68
CA PRO A 281 10.65 -8.22 11.61
C PRO A 281 9.46 -7.63 10.84
N PHE A 282 8.27 -7.80 11.42
CA PHE A 282 7.03 -7.26 10.87
C PHE A 282 6.09 -6.81 12.03
N ALA A 283 4.82 -6.62 11.78
CA ALA A 283 3.85 -6.31 12.80
C ALA A 283 2.54 -7.06 12.55
N MET A 284 1.83 -7.42 13.61
CA MET A 284 0.51 -8.03 13.54
C MET A 284 -0.40 -7.54 14.67
N GLY A 285 -1.69 -7.73 14.50
CA GLY A 285 -2.68 -7.32 15.49
C GLY A 285 -4.09 -7.51 14.96
N VAL A 286 -4.89 -6.46 15.06
CA VAL A 286 -6.31 -6.44 14.72
C VAL A 286 -6.68 -5.20 13.95
N ARG A 287 -7.84 -5.18 13.28
CA ARG A 287 -8.51 -3.95 12.84
C ARG A 287 -9.28 -3.35 13.99
N ILE A 288 -9.22 -2.02 14.14
CA ILE A 288 -10.08 -1.27 15.04
C ILE A 288 -11.01 -0.39 14.22
N GLU A 289 -12.32 -0.43 14.52
CA GLU A 289 -13.34 0.38 13.87
C GLU A 289 -13.98 1.37 14.85
N HIS A 290 -14.17 2.60 14.36
CA HIS A 290 -14.91 3.64 15.04
C HIS A 290 -15.92 4.27 14.06
N ARG A 291 -16.93 4.95 14.54
CA ARG A 291 -17.74 5.81 13.67
C ARG A 291 -16.89 6.96 13.17
N GLN A 292 -16.90 7.22 11.86
CA GLN A 292 -16.14 8.31 11.26
C GLN A 292 -16.49 9.67 11.89
N ALA A 293 -17.78 9.91 12.15
CA ALA A 293 -18.25 11.16 12.75
C ALA A 293 -17.65 11.44 14.14
N ASP A 294 -17.43 10.39 14.96
CA ASP A 294 -16.85 10.55 16.30
C ASP A 294 -15.37 10.93 16.21
N VAL A 295 -14.63 10.35 15.26
CA VAL A 295 -13.23 10.69 15.00
C VAL A 295 -13.10 12.07 14.36
N ASP A 296 -14.02 12.46 13.47
CA ASP A 296 -14.08 13.81 12.91
C ASP A 296 -14.30 14.86 14.01
N ALA A 297 -15.24 14.60 14.91
CA ALA A 297 -15.48 15.47 16.06
C ALA A 297 -14.26 15.60 16.98
N ALA A 298 -13.53 14.50 17.23
CA ALA A 298 -12.32 14.52 18.05
C ALA A 298 -11.18 15.30 17.39
N GLN A 299 -11.02 15.18 16.06
CA GLN A 299 -9.91 15.80 15.29
C GLN A 299 -10.22 17.25 14.91
N TYR A 300 -11.44 17.52 14.39
CA TYR A 300 -11.82 18.82 13.83
C TYR A 300 -12.59 19.70 14.80
N ARG A 301 -13.07 19.15 15.93
CA ARG A 301 -13.81 19.88 16.96
C ARG A 301 -15.01 20.64 16.37
N ALA A 302 -15.08 21.95 16.57
CA ALA A 302 -16.14 22.80 16.05
C ALA A 302 -16.20 22.88 14.51
N LEU A 303 -15.17 22.41 13.81
CA LEU A 303 -15.11 22.37 12.36
C LEU A 303 -15.57 21.01 11.78
N ALA A 304 -15.93 20.04 12.61
CA ALA A 304 -16.44 18.76 12.15
C ALA A 304 -17.67 18.95 11.26
N GLY A 305 -17.73 18.25 10.14
CA GLY A 305 -18.78 18.39 9.15
C GLY A 305 -18.64 19.58 8.18
N HIS A 306 -17.57 20.38 8.29
CA HIS A 306 -17.33 21.46 7.34
C HIS A 306 -17.02 20.89 5.94
N PRO A 307 -17.71 21.33 4.85
CA PRO A 307 -17.64 20.70 3.52
C PRO A 307 -16.25 20.76 2.86
N ALA A 308 -15.36 21.67 3.30
CA ALA A 308 -13.99 21.74 2.81
C ALA A 308 -13.03 20.80 3.56
N LEU A 309 -13.50 20.06 4.57
CA LEU A 309 -12.68 19.08 5.28
C LEU A 309 -12.98 17.68 4.78
N PRO A 310 -11.94 16.89 4.41
CA PRO A 310 -12.13 15.47 4.14
C PRO A 310 -12.42 14.72 5.44
N PRO A 311 -12.92 13.48 5.37
CA PRO A 311 -12.98 12.61 6.53
C PRO A 311 -11.63 12.53 7.23
N SER A 312 -11.61 12.71 8.54
CA SER A 312 -10.38 12.76 9.33
C SER A 312 -9.68 11.41 9.35
N THR A 313 -8.37 11.44 9.58
CA THR A 313 -7.54 10.24 9.72
C THR A 313 -6.58 10.44 10.88
N TYR A 314 -6.01 9.37 11.40
CA TYR A 314 -5.06 9.43 12.51
C TYR A 314 -3.78 8.63 12.21
N LYS A 315 -2.71 8.99 12.92
CA LYS A 315 -1.47 8.21 13.00
C LYS A 315 -1.02 8.21 14.45
N LEU A 316 -1.16 7.07 15.09
CA LEU A 316 -0.91 6.90 16.52
C LEU A 316 0.18 5.85 16.75
N SER A 317 0.97 6.03 17.80
CA SER A 317 1.95 5.05 18.23
C SER A 317 2.25 5.23 19.71
N CYS A 318 2.63 4.17 20.40
CA CYS A 318 3.11 4.22 21.76
C CYS A 318 4.18 3.15 22.01
N HIS A 319 5.11 3.47 22.92
CA HIS A 319 6.03 2.51 23.51
C HIS A 319 5.50 2.14 24.89
N LEU A 320 5.58 0.89 25.25
CA LEU A 320 4.93 0.33 26.42
C LEU A 320 5.94 -0.26 27.40
N PRO A 321 5.59 -0.38 28.70
CA PRO A 321 6.50 -0.88 29.74
C PRO A 321 7.01 -2.31 29.50
N ASN A 322 6.26 -3.13 28.75
CA ASN A 322 6.68 -4.47 28.35
C ASN A 322 7.74 -4.50 27.25
N GLY A 323 8.34 -3.35 26.89
CA GLY A 323 9.36 -3.21 25.84
C GLY A 323 8.83 -3.22 24.41
N ARG A 324 7.52 -3.37 24.21
CA ARG A 324 6.91 -3.40 22.87
C ARG A 324 6.30 -2.06 22.48
N SER A 325 6.09 -1.91 21.17
CA SER A 325 5.40 -0.76 20.59
C SER A 325 4.10 -1.21 19.97
N ALA A 326 3.07 -0.38 20.12
CA ALA A 326 1.84 -0.50 19.34
C ALA A 326 1.60 0.76 18.51
N PHE A 327 1.04 0.59 17.32
CA PHE A 327 0.82 1.71 16.40
C PHE A 327 -0.34 1.46 15.44
N SER A 328 -0.96 2.56 15.00
CA SER A 328 -1.96 2.52 13.93
C SER A 328 -1.28 2.40 12.58
N PHE A 329 -1.84 1.55 11.70
CA PHE A 329 -1.34 1.35 10.35
C PHE A 329 -2.52 1.27 9.36
N CYS A 330 -2.28 1.66 8.11
CA CYS A 330 -3.27 1.58 7.02
C CYS A 330 -4.69 2.02 7.44
N VAL A 331 -4.81 3.24 8.00
CA VAL A 331 -6.10 3.79 8.44
C VAL A 331 -6.94 4.17 7.23
N CYS A 332 -8.17 3.68 7.12
CA CYS A 332 -9.10 3.84 6.02
C CYS A 332 -10.31 4.66 6.48
N PRO A 333 -10.30 6.00 6.31
CA PRO A 333 -11.43 6.85 6.63
C PRO A 333 -12.63 6.52 5.75
N GLY A 334 -13.86 6.59 6.32
CA GLY A 334 -15.09 6.27 5.59
C GLY A 334 -15.01 4.94 4.85
N GLY A 335 -14.34 3.94 5.44
CA GLY A 335 -14.02 2.67 4.82
C GLY A 335 -14.61 1.48 5.55
N GLN A 336 -14.18 0.30 5.14
CA GLN A 336 -14.66 -0.96 5.70
C GLN A 336 -13.50 -1.92 5.98
N VAL A 337 -13.68 -2.80 6.97
CA VAL A 337 -12.84 -3.98 7.18
C VAL A 337 -13.22 -5.04 6.17
N VAL A 338 -12.24 -5.68 5.55
CA VAL A 338 -12.46 -6.65 4.47
C VAL A 338 -11.82 -8.00 4.77
N ALA A 339 -12.44 -9.05 4.25
CA ALA A 339 -11.88 -10.39 4.28
C ALA A 339 -10.77 -10.51 3.23
N ALA A 340 -9.53 -10.70 3.71
CA ALA A 340 -8.32 -10.70 2.88
C ALA A 340 -7.61 -12.06 2.87
N ALA A 341 -8.35 -13.14 3.15
CA ALA A 341 -7.84 -14.51 3.06
C ALA A 341 -7.34 -14.84 1.65
N SER A 342 -6.32 -15.67 1.57
CA SER A 342 -5.78 -16.22 0.31
C SER A 342 -5.38 -17.70 0.43
N GLU A 343 -5.52 -18.29 1.61
CA GLU A 343 -5.29 -19.70 1.89
C GLU A 343 -6.53 -20.27 2.58
N THR A 344 -6.90 -21.49 2.21
CA THR A 344 -8.07 -22.18 2.80
C THR A 344 -7.91 -22.39 4.30
N GLY A 345 -8.99 -22.16 5.06
CA GLY A 345 -9.00 -22.38 6.52
C GLY A 345 -8.23 -21.32 7.33
N ARG A 346 -8.05 -20.11 6.77
CA ARG A 346 -7.31 -19.01 7.41
C ARG A 346 -8.07 -17.70 7.26
N THR A 347 -8.40 -17.05 8.36
CA THR A 347 -9.06 -15.74 8.36
C THR A 347 -8.03 -14.63 8.48
N VAL A 348 -8.10 -13.68 7.57
CA VAL A 348 -7.24 -12.48 7.54
C VAL A 348 -8.12 -11.26 7.29
N THR A 349 -7.92 -10.21 8.07
CA THR A 349 -8.57 -8.92 7.87
C THR A 349 -7.61 -7.91 7.26
N ASN A 350 -8.16 -6.99 6.46
CA ASN A 350 -7.50 -5.77 5.99
C ASN A 350 -8.54 -4.65 5.96
N GLY A 351 -8.19 -3.48 5.46
CA GLY A 351 -9.14 -2.38 5.29
C GLY A 351 -9.02 -1.73 3.95
N MET A 352 -10.15 -1.24 3.46
CA MET A 352 -10.22 -0.46 2.23
C MET A 352 -11.18 0.72 2.37
N SER A 353 -11.08 1.68 1.45
CA SER A 353 -12.09 2.70 1.22
C SER A 353 -12.13 3.10 -0.25
N GLU A 354 -13.27 3.57 -0.70
CA GLU A 354 -13.43 4.23 -1.98
C GLU A 354 -12.80 5.64 -1.96
N TYR A 355 -12.65 6.24 -3.13
CA TYR A 355 -12.11 7.59 -3.24
C TYR A 355 -12.91 8.62 -2.44
N ALA A 356 -14.24 8.52 -2.46
CA ALA A 356 -15.13 9.41 -1.73
C ALA A 356 -15.05 9.29 -0.21
N ARG A 357 -14.60 8.15 0.34
CA ARG A 357 -14.51 7.89 1.78
C ARG A 357 -15.79 8.19 2.53
N SER A 358 -16.94 7.78 1.96
CA SER A 358 -18.29 8.12 2.43
C SER A 358 -18.91 7.08 3.36
N GLY A 359 -18.19 6.03 3.73
CA GLY A 359 -18.67 5.00 4.64
C GLY A 359 -18.87 5.51 6.08
N GLU A 360 -19.69 4.80 6.84
CA GLU A 360 -20.03 5.16 8.23
C GLU A 360 -18.83 5.08 9.18
N ASN A 361 -17.96 4.09 8.97
CA ASN A 361 -16.84 3.83 9.85
C ASN A 361 -15.50 4.32 9.28
N ILE A 362 -14.61 4.69 10.19
CA ILE A 362 -13.17 4.69 9.97
C ILE A 362 -12.60 3.42 10.57
N ASN A 363 -11.72 2.74 9.86
CA ASN A 363 -11.00 1.61 10.40
C ASN A 363 -9.49 1.77 10.22
N GLY A 364 -8.73 1.11 11.08
CA GLY A 364 -7.28 1.09 11.00
C GLY A 364 -6.72 -0.18 11.63
N ALA A 365 -5.59 -0.67 11.15
CA ALA A 365 -4.88 -1.71 11.86
C ALA A 365 -4.30 -1.14 13.16
N LEU A 366 -4.47 -1.84 14.26
CA LEU A 366 -3.75 -1.63 15.51
C LEU A 366 -2.76 -2.78 15.67
N LEU A 367 -1.50 -2.49 15.44
CA LEU A 367 -0.43 -3.48 15.29
C LEU A 367 0.60 -3.38 16.40
N VAL A 368 1.18 -4.53 16.72
CA VAL A 368 2.30 -4.71 17.64
C VAL A 368 3.50 -5.21 16.85
N ASN A 369 4.69 -4.72 17.16
CA ASN A 369 5.93 -5.19 16.54
C ASN A 369 6.21 -6.66 16.90
N VAL A 370 6.63 -7.42 15.88
CA VAL A 370 7.04 -8.83 15.95
C VAL A 370 8.47 -8.92 15.45
N THR A 371 9.34 -9.49 16.24
CA THR A 371 10.77 -9.65 15.94
C THR A 371 11.11 -11.11 15.62
N ALA A 372 12.32 -11.37 15.18
CA ALA A 372 12.78 -12.73 14.92
C ALA A 372 12.78 -13.62 16.19
N GLU A 373 12.89 -13.01 17.36
CA GLU A 373 12.82 -13.71 18.67
C GLU A 373 11.42 -14.28 18.97
N ASP A 374 10.39 -13.72 18.34
CA ASP A 374 9.00 -14.19 18.48
C ASP A 374 8.68 -15.35 17.51
N PHE A 375 9.57 -15.65 16.57
CA PHE A 375 9.33 -16.68 15.57
C PHE A 375 9.56 -18.08 16.15
N PRO A 376 8.80 -19.09 15.67
CA PRO A 376 8.86 -20.44 16.26
C PRO A 376 10.18 -21.17 16.00
N SER A 377 11.03 -20.68 15.11
CA SER A 377 12.33 -21.28 14.78
C SER A 377 13.25 -20.31 14.03
N PRO A 378 14.55 -20.60 13.88
CA PRO A 378 15.48 -19.79 13.08
C PRO A 378 15.31 -19.97 11.55
N HIS A 379 14.37 -20.77 11.09
CA HIS A 379 14.10 -20.97 9.67
C HIS A 379 13.65 -19.66 8.99
N PRO A 380 14.16 -19.30 7.80
CA PRO A 380 13.80 -18.03 7.13
C PRO A 380 12.28 -17.80 6.96
N LEU A 381 11.51 -18.87 6.80
CA LEU A 381 10.05 -18.81 6.63
C LEU A 381 9.26 -18.94 7.96
N ALA A 382 9.93 -18.91 9.12
CA ALA A 382 9.27 -19.10 10.41
C ALA A 382 8.24 -18.00 10.73
N GLY A 383 8.45 -16.77 10.26
CA GLY A 383 7.45 -15.70 10.37
C GLY A 383 6.17 -15.99 9.60
N ILE A 384 6.25 -16.68 8.45
CA ILE A 384 5.06 -17.17 7.72
C ILE A 384 4.32 -18.23 8.55
N ALA A 385 5.06 -19.14 9.19
CA ALA A 385 4.46 -20.16 10.05
C ALA A 385 3.69 -19.53 11.23
N LEU A 386 4.25 -18.50 11.88
CA LEU A 386 3.57 -17.75 12.93
C LEU A 386 2.29 -17.08 12.42
N GLN A 387 2.34 -16.42 11.25
CA GLN A 387 1.15 -15.82 10.65
C GLN A 387 0.06 -16.87 10.40
N ARG A 388 0.40 -18.02 9.81
CA ARG A 388 -0.55 -19.11 9.53
C ARG A 388 -1.21 -19.64 10.81
N GLN A 389 -0.45 -19.84 11.87
CA GLN A 389 -0.96 -20.28 13.15
C GLN A 389 -2.04 -19.33 13.70
N VAL A 390 -1.80 -18.03 13.65
CA VAL A 390 -2.74 -16.99 14.12
C VAL A 390 -3.98 -16.91 13.21
N GLU A 391 -3.80 -17.03 11.90
CA GLU A 391 -4.87 -17.01 10.90
C GLU A 391 -5.78 -18.26 11.02
N GLU A 392 -5.22 -19.44 11.29
CA GLU A 392 -5.96 -20.69 11.55
C GLU A 392 -6.75 -20.61 12.85
N ALA A 393 -6.15 -20.10 13.92
CA ALA A 393 -6.85 -19.89 15.19
C ALA A 393 -8.02 -18.89 15.03
N ALA A 394 -7.83 -17.83 14.26
CA ALA A 394 -8.90 -16.87 13.96
C ALA A 394 -10.02 -17.50 13.11
N PHE A 395 -9.69 -18.34 12.13
CA PHE A 395 -10.67 -19.05 11.32
C PHE A 395 -11.53 -19.99 12.18
N ALA A 396 -10.91 -20.79 13.05
CA ALA A 396 -11.61 -21.67 13.96
C ALA A 396 -12.50 -20.88 14.95
N LEU A 397 -11.97 -19.78 15.51
CA LEU A 397 -12.69 -18.94 16.46
C LEU A 397 -13.85 -18.18 15.80
N GLY A 398 -13.74 -17.85 14.51
CA GLY A 398 -14.78 -17.24 13.69
C GLY A 398 -15.89 -18.19 13.23
N GLY A 399 -15.80 -19.48 13.57
CA GLY A 399 -16.82 -20.49 13.24
C GLY A 399 -16.51 -21.35 12.02
N GLY A 400 -15.34 -21.19 11.40
CA GLY A 400 -14.88 -22.04 10.29
C GLY A 400 -15.47 -21.71 8.91
N ASP A 401 -16.03 -20.53 8.74
CA ASP A 401 -16.73 -20.07 7.53
C ASP A 401 -16.30 -18.67 7.07
N TYR A 402 -15.10 -18.24 7.45
CA TYR A 402 -14.49 -16.91 7.16
C TYR A 402 -15.18 -15.71 7.81
N ARG A 403 -16.18 -15.89 8.68
CA ARG A 403 -16.56 -14.82 9.60
C ARG A 403 -15.37 -14.51 10.50
N ALA A 404 -15.19 -13.22 10.83
CA ALA A 404 -14.06 -12.80 11.63
C ALA A 404 -14.39 -12.79 13.13
N PRO A 405 -13.48 -13.21 14.02
CA PRO A 405 -13.60 -12.92 15.44
C PRO A 405 -13.69 -11.42 15.66
N CYS A 406 -14.62 -10.99 16.52
CA CYS A 406 -14.86 -9.58 16.83
C CYS A 406 -15.10 -9.39 18.32
N GLN A 407 -14.62 -8.26 18.86
CA GLN A 407 -14.77 -7.94 20.28
C GLN A 407 -14.86 -6.44 20.47
N ARG A 408 -15.73 -5.95 21.38
CA ARG A 408 -15.75 -4.54 21.78
C ARG A 408 -14.49 -4.23 22.59
N VAL A 409 -14.00 -3.01 22.47
CA VAL A 409 -12.82 -2.55 23.21
C VAL A 409 -13.02 -2.66 24.72
N GLU A 410 -14.20 -2.32 25.24
CA GLU A 410 -14.51 -2.44 26.66
C GLU A 410 -14.33 -3.88 27.18
N ASP A 411 -14.90 -4.85 26.46
CA ASP A 411 -14.87 -6.25 26.83
C ASP A 411 -13.46 -6.83 26.69
N PHE A 412 -12.71 -6.42 25.64
CA PHE A 412 -11.32 -6.81 25.49
C PHE A 412 -10.43 -6.31 26.62
N LEU A 413 -10.64 -5.07 27.08
CA LEU A 413 -9.90 -4.51 28.22
C LEU A 413 -10.24 -5.23 29.53
N ARG A 414 -11.50 -5.67 29.71
CA ARG A 414 -11.95 -6.46 30.87
C ARG A 414 -11.52 -7.94 30.81
N GLY A 415 -11.06 -8.42 29.64
CA GLY A 415 -10.76 -9.85 29.43
C GLY A 415 -12.01 -10.73 29.38
N ALA A 416 -13.13 -10.21 28.91
CA ALA A 416 -14.41 -10.91 28.79
C ALA A 416 -14.87 -10.96 27.31
N PRO A 417 -15.52 -12.06 26.87
CA PRO A 417 -16.04 -12.14 25.52
C PRO A 417 -17.17 -11.13 25.30
N SER A 418 -17.26 -10.56 24.08
CA SER A 418 -18.42 -9.75 23.70
C SER A 418 -19.62 -10.62 23.31
N ALA A 419 -20.82 -10.14 23.61
CA ALA A 419 -22.08 -10.79 23.23
C ALA A 419 -22.74 -10.16 21.98
N GLY A 420 -22.30 -8.96 21.58
CA GLY A 420 -22.85 -8.21 20.44
C GLY A 420 -22.18 -6.86 20.23
N ALA A 421 -22.65 -6.12 19.23
CA ALA A 421 -22.23 -4.75 18.96
C ALA A 421 -22.79 -3.78 20.00
N GLY A 422 -22.07 -2.65 20.18
CA GLY A 422 -22.60 -1.44 20.79
C GLY A 422 -23.08 -0.45 19.71
N ARG A 423 -22.61 0.81 19.79
CA ARG A 423 -22.94 1.88 18.82
C ARG A 423 -22.24 1.72 17.47
N VAL A 424 -21.12 0.97 17.43
CA VAL A 424 -20.37 0.73 16.20
C VAL A 424 -20.85 -0.56 15.56
N THR A 425 -21.32 -0.49 14.34
CA THR A 425 -21.71 -1.66 13.54
C THR A 425 -20.48 -2.19 12.79
N PRO A 426 -20.16 -3.49 12.84
CA PRO A 426 -19.02 -4.04 12.12
C PRO A 426 -19.23 -3.95 10.61
N SER A 427 -18.20 -3.52 9.89
CA SER A 427 -18.26 -3.37 8.42
C SER A 427 -17.77 -4.62 7.67
N TYR A 428 -17.25 -5.62 8.36
CA TYR A 428 -16.70 -6.85 7.77
C TYR A 428 -17.79 -7.70 7.11
N ARG A 429 -17.72 -7.86 5.80
CA ARG A 429 -18.83 -8.37 4.97
C ARG A 429 -19.19 -9.85 5.14
N PRO A 430 -18.25 -10.80 5.25
CA PRO A 430 -18.64 -12.18 5.58
C PRO A 430 -19.36 -12.31 6.93
N GLY A 431 -19.35 -11.23 7.74
CA GLY A 431 -19.92 -11.20 9.07
C GLY A 431 -18.91 -11.50 10.16
N VAL A 432 -19.31 -11.27 11.40
CA VAL A 432 -18.43 -11.44 12.57
C VAL A 432 -19.01 -12.43 13.58
N VAL A 433 -18.13 -12.98 14.40
CA VAL A 433 -18.47 -13.78 15.58
C VAL A 433 -17.97 -13.03 16.81
N TYR A 434 -18.89 -12.58 17.65
CA TYR A 434 -18.53 -11.91 18.90
C TYR A 434 -17.94 -12.93 19.88
N THR A 435 -16.71 -12.64 20.37
CA THR A 435 -15.94 -13.62 21.15
C THR A 435 -14.83 -12.91 21.94
N ASP A 436 -13.94 -13.67 22.57
CA ASP A 436 -12.71 -13.18 23.18
C ASP A 436 -11.53 -13.29 22.18
N MET A 437 -11.08 -12.14 21.67
CA MET A 437 -9.99 -12.03 20.70
C MET A 437 -8.65 -12.56 21.21
N ALA A 438 -8.42 -12.58 22.52
CA ALA A 438 -7.18 -13.12 23.10
C ALA A 438 -6.99 -14.61 22.80
N ARG A 439 -8.06 -15.33 22.46
CA ARG A 439 -8.00 -16.78 22.14
C ARG A 439 -7.35 -17.08 20.78
N CYS A 440 -7.29 -16.13 19.86
CA CYS A 440 -6.62 -16.31 18.57
C CYS A 440 -5.35 -15.48 18.42
N LEU A 441 -5.06 -14.58 19.34
CA LEU A 441 -3.84 -13.76 19.32
C LEU A 441 -2.73 -14.42 20.16
N PRO A 442 -1.45 -14.31 19.76
CA PRO A 442 -0.34 -14.60 20.65
C PRO A 442 -0.46 -13.81 21.96
N PRO A 443 -0.14 -14.40 23.12
CA PRO A 443 -0.31 -13.73 24.42
C PRO A 443 0.35 -12.35 24.50
N PHE A 444 1.57 -12.22 23.97
CA PHE A 444 2.29 -10.94 23.96
C PHE A 444 1.61 -9.86 23.10
N ILE A 445 0.91 -10.24 22.04
CA ILE A 445 0.11 -9.31 21.22
C ILE A 445 -1.12 -8.85 22.01
N ALA A 446 -1.90 -9.78 22.57
CA ALA A 446 -3.11 -9.45 23.33
C ALA A 446 -2.80 -8.54 24.53
N GLU A 447 -1.74 -8.87 25.29
CA GLU A 447 -1.27 -8.05 26.42
C GLU A 447 -0.86 -6.64 25.95
N THR A 448 -0.05 -6.55 24.90
CA THR A 448 0.43 -5.27 24.38
C THR A 448 -0.73 -4.40 23.88
N LEU A 449 -1.75 -4.99 23.22
CA LEU A 449 -2.93 -4.26 22.77
C LEU A 449 -3.75 -3.73 23.95
N ARG A 450 -3.93 -4.51 25.05
CA ARG A 450 -4.61 -4.06 26.26
C ARG A 450 -3.90 -2.87 26.91
N LEU A 451 -2.57 -2.90 26.96
CA LEU A 451 -1.78 -1.78 27.48
C LEU A 451 -1.83 -0.56 26.55
N ALA A 452 -1.88 -0.78 25.24
CA ALA A 452 -1.83 0.30 24.23
C ALA A 452 -3.13 1.11 24.14
N LEU A 453 -4.29 0.47 24.18
CA LEU A 453 -5.58 1.12 23.96
C LEU A 453 -5.79 2.34 24.85
N PRO A 454 -5.64 2.29 26.20
CA PRO A 454 -5.83 3.45 27.04
C PRO A 454 -4.76 4.55 26.82
N VAL A 455 -3.54 4.16 26.41
CA VAL A 455 -2.47 5.14 26.10
C VAL A 455 -2.79 5.88 24.80
N LEU A 456 -3.32 5.18 23.80
CA LEU A 456 -3.72 5.76 22.52
C LEU A 456 -4.99 6.59 22.66
N GLY A 457 -5.94 6.21 23.55
CA GLY A 457 -7.11 7.01 23.92
C GLY A 457 -6.79 8.37 24.48
N LYS A 458 -5.68 8.48 25.26
CA LYS A 458 -5.15 9.79 25.73
C LYS A 458 -4.58 10.64 24.58
N LYS A 459 -4.12 10.02 23.48
CA LYS A 459 -3.58 10.74 22.31
C LYS A 459 -4.65 11.19 21.33
N LEU A 460 -5.70 10.39 21.18
CA LEU A 460 -6.88 10.69 20.38
C LEU A 460 -8.11 10.34 21.20
N LYS A 461 -8.84 11.35 21.66
CA LYS A 461 -10.06 11.17 22.45
C LYS A 461 -11.05 10.26 21.71
N GLY A 462 -11.51 9.21 22.37
CA GLY A 462 -12.43 8.21 21.82
C GLY A 462 -11.77 7.10 21.00
N TYR A 463 -10.43 7.03 20.94
CA TYR A 463 -9.75 5.89 20.32
C TYR A 463 -9.96 4.57 21.10
N ASP A 464 -10.11 4.68 22.41
CA ASP A 464 -10.45 3.60 23.33
C ASP A 464 -11.94 3.59 23.70
N ASP A 465 -12.81 4.10 22.82
CA ASP A 465 -14.27 4.08 23.01
C ASP A 465 -14.72 2.66 23.36
N PRO A 466 -15.54 2.48 24.43
CA PRO A 466 -16.05 1.19 24.85
C PRO A 466 -16.72 0.38 23.74
N ASP A 467 -17.37 1.04 22.80
CA ASP A 467 -18.11 0.44 21.69
C ASP A 467 -17.29 0.27 20.41
N ALA A 468 -16.04 0.79 20.36
CA ALA A 468 -15.16 0.52 19.24
C ALA A 468 -14.94 -1.00 19.08
N LEU A 469 -14.81 -1.46 17.82
CA LEU A 469 -14.74 -2.89 17.53
C LEU A 469 -13.33 -3.29 17.13
N LEU A 470 -12.84 -4.37 17.73
CA LEU A 470 -11.64 -5.08 17.32
C LEU A 470 -12.07 -6.26 16.45
N THR A 471 -11.62 -6.30 15.20
CA THR A 471 -11.92 -7.38 14.25
C THR A 471 -10.61 -8.01 13.79
N GLY A 472 -10.48 -9.30 13.85
CA GLY A 472 -9.17 -9.93 13.65
C GLY A 472 -9.18 -11.14 12.72
N VAL A 473 -7.99 -11.49 12.25
CA VAL A 473 -6.67 -10.95 12.65
C VAL A 473 -6.01 -10.21 11.49
N GLU A 474 -5.24 -9.17 11.77
CA GLU A 474 -4.39 -8.53 10.76
C GLU A 474 -2.94 -9.00 10.95
N THR A 475 -2.53 -9.95 10.13
CA THR A 475 -1.22 -10.61 10.21
C THR A 475 -0.29 -10.21 9.07
N ARG A 476 -0.82 -9.57 8.03
CA ARG A 476 -0.12 -9.33 6.75
C ARG A 476 0.17 -7.86 6.49
N SER A 477 0.66 -7.15 7.51
CA SER A 477 1.04 -5.74 7.38
C SER A 477 2.30 -5.51 6.54
N SER A 478 3.19 -6.49 6.48
CA SER A 478 4.40 -6.52 5.64
C SER A 478 4.96 -7.93 5.55
N SER A 479 5.93 -8.15 4.65
CA SER A 479 6.60 -9.45 4.50
C SER A 479 7.38 -9.82 5.77
N PRO A 480 7.22 -11.04 6.30
CA PRO A 480 8.06 -11.57 7.37
C PRO A 480 9.39 -12.17 6.86
N VAL A 481 9.63 -12.09 5.54
CA VAL A 481 10.79 -12.64 4.85
C VAL A 481 11.45 -11.55 4.02
N ARG A 482 12.78 -11.59 3.94
CA ARG A 482 13.54 -10.83 2.97
C ARG A 482 14.19 -11.78 1.98
N LEU A 483 13.97 -11.57 0.69
CA LEU A 483 14.72 -12.19 -0.38
C LEU A 483 16.03 -11.42 -0.57
N VAL A 484 17.16 -12.05 -0.28
CA VAL A 484 18.47 -11.36 -0.29
C VAL A 484 18.86 -11.00 -1.72
N ARG A 485 19.30 -9.75 -1.92
CA ARG A 485 19.81 -9.24 -3.20
C ARG A 485 21.01 -8.32 -2.96
N ASP A 486 21.88 -8.21 -3.95
CA ASP A 486 23.04 -7.35 -3.94
C ASP A 486 22.71 -5.88 -4.35
N ASN A 487 23.76 -5.08 -4.51
CA ASN A 487 23.64 -3.67 -4.94
C ASN A 487 23.20 -3.51 -6.42
N ARG A 488 23.23 -4.60 -7.20
CA ARG A 488 22.67 -4.66 -8.56
C ARG A 488 21.23 -5.13 -8.58
N TYR A 489 20.64 -5.32 -7.40
CA TYR A 489 19.30 -5.86 -7.21
C TYR A 489 19.16 -7.34 -7.61
N GLU A 490 20.28 -8.05 -7.82
CA GLU A 490 20.34 -9.45 -8.20
C GLU A 490 20.47 -10.34 -6.97
N ALA A 491 19.77 -11.48 -6.96
CA ALA A 491 19.87 -12.48 -5.90
C ALA A 491 21.12 -13.37 -6.07
N ASN A 492 21.31 -14.31 -5.15
CA ASN A 492 22.38 -15.31 -5.24
C ASN A 492 22.25 -16.25 -6.46
N ILE A 493 21.08 -16.36 -7.07
CA ILE A 493 20.86 -17.03 -8.36
C ILE A 493 20.90 -15.93 -9.44
N ARG A 494 21.89 -16.00 -10.33
CA ARG A 494 22.07 -15.00 -11.41
C ARG A 494 20.83 -14.92 -12.30
N GLY A 495 20.46 -13.69 -12.68
CA GLY A 495 19.28 -13.40 -13.47
C GLY A 495 17.98 -13.30 -12.66
N ILE A 496 18.02 -13.42 -11.33
CA ILE A 496 16.85 -13.26 -10.45
C ILE A 496 16.91 -11.90 -9.74
N TYR A 497 15.86 -11.10 -9.90
CA TYR A 497 15.72 -9.73 -9.36
C TYR A 497 14.51 -9.61 -8.42
N PRO A 498 14.66 -9.89 -7.10
CA PRO A 498 13.56 -9.75 -6.15
C PRO A 498 13.25 -8.28 -5.90
N CYS A 499 11.96 -7.90 -5.93
CA CYS A 499 11.55 -6.51 -5.68
C CYS A 499 10.22 -6.39 -4.93
N GLY A 500 9.96 -5.17 -4.47
CA GLY A 500 8.72 -4.76 -3.85
C GLY A 500 8.56 -5.25 -2.42
N GLU A 501 7.30 -5.29 -1.97
CA GLU A 501 6.95 -5.61 -0.60
C GLU A 501 7.22 -7.06 -0.24
N GLY A 502 6.93 -7.98 -1.15
CA GLY A 502 7.20 -9.41 -0.95
C GLY A 502 8.67 -9.72 -0.74
N ALA A 503 9.54 -9.06 -1.48
CA ALA A 503 10.98 -9.20 -1.30
C ALA A 503 11.52 -8.52 -0.01
N GLY A 504 10.69 -7.77 0.72
CA GLY A 504 11.05 -7.16 2.00
C GLY A 504 11.75 -5.79 1.89
N TYR A 505 11.71 -5.12 0.72
CA TYR A 505 12.40 -3.85 0.48
C TYR A 505 11.47 -2.63 0.36
N ALA A 506 10.17 -2.84 0.28
CA ALA A 506 9.19 -1.78 0.15
C ALA A 506 7.99 -2.02 1.06
N GLY A 507 7.19 -0.99 1.29
CA GLY A 507 5.91 -1.07 1.98
C GLY A 507 4.93 -0.05 1.37
N GLY A 508 3.86 -0.55 0.76
CA GLY A 508 2.84 0.25 0.09
C GLY A 508 3.12 0.52 -1.40
N ILE A 509 2.09 1.03 -2.09
CA ILE A 509 2.00 1.12 -3.56
C ILE A 509 3.19 1.86 -4.17
N LEU A 510 3.44 3.09 -3.71
CA LEU A 510 4.43 3.98 -4.34
C LEU A 510 5.87 3.48 -4.19
N SER A 511 6.23 3.00 -3.00
CA SER A 511 7.58 2.47 -2.76
C SER A 511 7.81 1.13 -3.45
N ALA A 512 6.78 0.27 -3.53
CA ALA A 512 6.87 -0.99 -4.26
C ALA A 512 7.04 -0.76 -5.76
N ALA A 513 6.26 0.16 -6.34
CA ALA A 513 6.39 0.55 -7.75
C ALA A 513 7.79 1.10 -8.06
N ALA A 514 8.30 2.02 -7.23
CA ALA A 514 9.65 2.58 -7.41
C ALA A 514 10.75 1.51 -7.30
N ASP A 515 10.59 0.53 -6.40
CA ASP A 515 11.54 -0.57 -6.26
C ASP A 515 11.54 -1.50 -7.49
N GLY A 516 10.34 -1.79 -8.04
CA GLY A 516 10.20 -2.53 -9.30
C GLY A 516 10.87 -1.82 -10.47
N MET A 517 10.69 -0.49 -10.59
CA MET A 517 11.37 0.32 -11.61
C MET A 517 12.90 0.23 -11.50
N ARG A 518 13.45 0.32 -10.27
CA ARG A 518 14.90 0.17 -10.05
C ARG A 518 15.42 -1.18 -10.48
N CYS A 519 14.68 -2.27 -10.17
CA CYS A 519 15.05 -3.60 -10.65
C CYS A 519 15.06 -3.68 -12.17
N ALA A 520 14.04 -3.13 -12.84
CA ALA A 520 13.99 -3.08 -14.30
C ALA A 520 15.13 -2.28 -14.91
N GLU A 521 15.50 -1.15 -14.32
CA GLU A 521 16.65 -0.34 -14.75
C GLU A 521 17.96 -1.12 -14.67
N LYS A 522 18.17 -1.83 -13.55
CA LYS A 522 19.39 -2.67 -13.38
C LYS A 522 19.42 -3.84 -14.35
N LEU A 523 18.28 -4.44 -14.61
CA LEU A 523 18.14 -5.50 -15.61
C LEU A 523 18.52 -4.99 -17.01
N LEU A 524 18.06 -3.79 -17.40
CA LEU A 524 18.38 -3.19 -18.70
C LEU A 524 19.86 -2.82 -18.87
N GLU A 525 20.61 -2.58 -17.79
CA GLU A 525 22.07 -2.38 -17.85
C GLU A 525 22.82 -3.62 -18.36
N VAL A 526 22.26 -4.82 -18.14
CA VAL A 526 22.83 -6.11 -18.54
C VAL A 526 22.35 -6.54 -19.95
N CYS A 527 21.28 -5.94 -20.46
CA CYS A 527 20.72 -6.23 -21.79
C CYS A 527 21.40 -5.47 -22.94
N LYS A 528 22.43 -4.68 -22.67
CA LYS A 528 23.15 -3.87 -23.66
C LYS A 528 24.17 -4.66 -24.45
#